data_7f9ac6618d908cc7a472698e7450261a
#
_entry.id   7f9ac6618d908cc7a472698e7450261a
#
_cell.length_a   1.000
_cell.length_b   1.000
_cell.length_c   1.000
_cell.angle_alpha   90.00
_cell.angle_beta   90.00
_cell.angle_gamma   90.00
#
_symmetry.space_group_name_H-M   'P 1'
#
loop_
_entity.id
_entity.type
_entity.pdbx_description
1 polymer ?
#
loop_
_entity_poly.entity_id
_entity_poly.type
_entity_poly.pdbx_seq_one_letter_code
_entity_poly.pdbx_strand_id
1 'polypeptide(L)'
;MSINPNDFVRVKLTEAGKRLIIADIGQANDLIRGKPHVTFRFSVPKWDDDGWVKGQFHSLMSHFGACWSAGHHLPFTELEKCE
;
A
#
# COMPACT_ATOMS: atom_id res chain seq x y z
N MET A 1 14.12 16.34 3.98
CA MET A 1 14.07 15.04 4.66
C MET A 1 14.31 13.92 3.68
N SER A 2 15.17 12.99 4.03
CA SER A 2 15.54 11.88 3.17
C SER A 2 14.82 10.61 3.67
N ILE A 3 14.14 9.91 2.79
CA ILE A 3 13.42 8.67 3.12
C ILE A 3 14.02 7.54 2.31
N ASN A 4 14.54 6.54 2.99
CA ASN A 4 15.06 5.33 2.37
C ASN A 4 13.94 4.33 2.13
N PRO A 5 14.05 3.44 1.12
CA PRO A 5 13.01 2.45 0.84
C PRO A 5 12.65 1.56 2.04
N ASN A 6 13.60 1.32 2.93
CA ASN A 6 13.38 0.46 4.10
C ASN A 6 12.85 1.22 5.33
N ASP A 7 12.76 2.53 5.26
CA ASP A 7 12.24 3.32 6.39
C ASP A 7 10.76 3.05 6.58
N PHE A 8 10.34 3.03 7.84
CA PHE A 8 8.93 2.98 8.16
C PHE A 8 8.33 4.38 8.06
N VAL A 9 7.22 4.45 7.36
CA VAL A 9 6.47 5.70 7.18
C VAL A 9 4.99 5.43 7.44
N ARG A 10 4.24 6.50 7.62
CA ARG A 10 2.79 6.42 7.59
C ARG A 10 2.27 7.39 6.56
N VAL A 11 1.20 7.01 5.91
CA VAL A 11 0.56 7.83 4.89
C VAL A 11 -0.93 7.94 5.19
N LYS A 12 -1.50 9.10 4.89
CA LYS A 12 -2.94 9.31 5.01
C LYS A 12 -3.58 9.01 3.66
N LEU A 13 -4.26 7.87 3.57
CA LEU A 13 -4.83 7.39 2.33
C LEU A 13 -6.06 8.20 1.92
N THR A 14 -6.17 8.41 0.61
CA THR A 14 -7.42 8.85 0.00
C THR A 14 -8.28 7.63 -0.29
N GLU A 15 -9.54 7.83 -0.70
CA GLU A 15 -10.38 6.73 -1.14
C GLU A 15 -9.74 5.98 -2.31
N ALA A 16 -9.10 6.72 -3.23
CA ALA A 16 -8.38 6.10 -4.35
C ALA A 16 -7.24 5.21 -3.84
N GLY A 17 -6.49 5.67 -2.85
CA GLY A 17 -5.39 4.90 -2.26
C GLY A 17 -5.86 3.62 -1.59
N LYS A 18 -6.96 3.70 -0.86
CA LYS A 18 -7.56 2.51 -0.23
C LYS A 18 -7.95 1.46 -1.26
N ARG A 19 -8.60 1.89 -2.34
CA ARG A 19 -9.01 0.99 -3.43
C ARG A 19 -7.81 0.34 -4.11
N LEU A 20 -6.74 1.11 -4.33
CA LEU A 20 -5.52 0.60 -4.95
C LEU A 20 -4.87 -0.49 -4.11
N ILE A 21 -4.79 -0.29 -2.79
CA ILE A 21 -4.21 -1.29 -1.89
C ILE A 21 -5.07 -2.56 -1.90
N ILE A 22 -6.38 -2.43 -1.81
CA ILE A 22 -7.29 -3.57 -1.82
C ILE A 22 -7.15 -4.35 -3.13
N ALA A 23 -7.11 -3.65 -4.26
CA ALA A 23 -6.98 -4.27 -5.56
C ALA A 23 -5.63 -4.98 -5.73
N ASP A 24 -4.54 -4.36 -5.29
CA ASP A 24 -3.20 -4.94 -5.39
C ASP A 24 -3.08 -6.22 -4.56
N ILE A 25 -3.54 -6.19 -3.31
CA ILE A 25 -3.52 -7.37 -2.45
C ILE A 25 -4.43 -8.46 -3.01
N GLY A 26 -5.58 -8.09 -3.53
CA GLY A 26 -6.50 -9.04 -4.17
C GLY A 26 -5.87 -9.76 -5.34
N GLN A 27 -5.15 -9.03 -6.21
CA GLN A 27 -4.43 -9.61 -7.33
C GLN A 27 -3.33 -10.56 -6.88
N ALA A 28 -2.56 -10.16 -5.85
CA ALA A 28 -1.51 -11.00 -5.31
C ALA A 28 -2.07 -12.31 -4.77
N ASN A 29 -3.19 -12.26 -4.04
CA ASN A 29 -3.84 -13.46 -3.52
C ASN A 29 -4.39 -14.33 -4.64
N ASP A 30 -4.91 -13.75 -5.72
CA ASP A 30 -5.38 -14.52 -6.87
C ASP A 30 -4.25 -15.26 -7.56
N LEU A 31 -3.07 -14.67 -7.65
CA LEU A 31 -1.90 -15.29 -8.26
C LEU A 31 -1.43 -16.52 -7.50
N ILE A 32 -1.60 -16.56 -6.18
CA ILE A 32 -1.19 -17.70 -5.37
C ILE A 32 -2.31 -18.71 -5.14
N ARG A 33 -3.54 -18.38 -5.50
CA ARG A 33 -4.68 -19.27 -5.35
C ARG A 33 -4.49 -20.52 -6.21
N GLY A 34 -4.73 -21.68 -5.62
CA GLY A 34 -4.61 -22.95 -6.34
C GLY A 34 -3.19 -23.49 -6.44
N LYS A 35 -2.20 -22.78 -5.94
CA LYS A 35 -0.83 -23.28 -5.87
C LYS A 35 -0.69 -24.16 -4.64
N PRO A 36 -0.36 -25.48 -4.80
CA PRO A 36 -0.41 -26.40 -3.65
C PRO A 36 0.66 -26.14 -2.59
N HIS A 37 1.71 -25.38 -2.93
CA HIS A 37 2.79 -25.09 -2.00
C HIS A 37 2.56 -23.84 -1.16
N VAL A 38 1.54 -23.05 -1.50
CA VAL A 38 1.32 -21.75 -0.86
C VAL A 38 0.17 -21.86 0.11
N THR A 39 0.48 -21.69 1.40
CA THR A 39 -0.50 -21.78 2.48
C THR A 39 -0.81 -20.45 3.14
N PHE A 40 -0.17 -19.37 2.67
CA PHE A 40 -0.39 -18.03 3.22
C PHE A 40 -1.20 -17.18 2.28
N ARG A 41 -1.76 -16.09 2.82
CA ARG A 41 -2.41 -15.03 2.05
C ARG A 41 -1.84 -13.70 2.47
N PHE A 42 -1.76 -12.78 1.52
CA PHE A 42 -1.40 -11.40 1.84
C PHE A 42 -2.60 -10.72 2.51
N SER A 43 -2.31 -9.95 3.54
CA SER A 43 -3.35 -9.21 4.26
C SER A 43 -3.34 -7.76 3.85
N VAL A 44 -4.52 -7.17 3.71
CA VAL A 44 -4.66 -5.73 3.49
C VAL A 44 -4.18 -5.02 4.76
N PRO A 45 -3.24 -4.07 4.65
CA PRO A 45 -2.83 -3.28 5.81
C PRO A 45 -4.02 -2.57 6.42
N LYS A 46 -4.05 -2.50 7.74
CA LYS A 46 -5.12 -1.80 8.44
C LYS A 46 -4.81 -0.32 8.52
N TRP A 47 -5.80 0.49 8.21
CA TRP A 47 -5.74 1.93 8.42
C TRP A 47 -6.73 2.33 9.50
N ASP A 48 -6.47 3.48 10.13
CA ASP A 48 -7.35 4.01 11.17
C ASP A 48 -8.54 4.78 10.56
N ASP A 49 -9.37 5.36 11.41
CA ASP A 49 -10.55 6.10 10.97
C ASP A 49 -10.22 7.30 10.09
N ASP A 50 -9.03 7.86 10.27
CA ASP A 50 -8.56 9.00 9.48
C ASP A 50 -7.88 8.58 8.18
N GLY A 51 -7.69 7.27 7.97
CA GLY A 51 -7.05 6.75 6.78
C GLY A 51 -5.54 6.58 6.87
N TRP A 52 -4.95 6.73 8.06
CA TRP A 52 -3.51 6.54 8.24
C TRP A 52 -3.14 5.06 8.21
N VAL A 53 -2.16 4.72 7.41
CA VAL A 53 -1.59 3.37 7.35
C VAL A 53 -0.08 3.47 7.51
N LYS A 54 0.51 2.51 8.22
CA LYS A 54 1.94 2.45 8.51
C LYS A 54 2.56 1.25 7.81
N GLY A 55 3.76 1.41 7.30
CA GLY A 55 4.54 0.32 6.71
C GLY A 55 5.87 0.83 6.19
N GLN A 56 6.65 -0.08 5.61
CA GLN A 56 7.88 0.32 4.94
C GLN A 56 7.56 1.10 3.67
N PHE A 57 8.36 2.12 3.40
CA PHE A 57 8.12 3.02 2.27
C PHE A 57 7.96 2.25 0.95
N HIS A 58 8.91 1.36 0.64
CA HIS A 58 8.85 0.62 -0.63
C HIS A 58 7.61 -0.27 -0.74
N SER A 59 7.17 -0.88 0.38
CA SER A 59 5.99 -1.74 0.37
C SER A 59 4.72 -0.94 0.12
N LEU A 60 4.59 0.20 0.78
CA LEU A 60 3.42 1.06 0.57
C LEU A 60 3.37 1.61 -0.85
N MET A 61 4.52 2.08 -1.35
CA MET A 61 4.58 2.67 -2.68
C MET A 61 4.32 1.64 -3.78
N SER A 62 4.69 0.38 -3.56
CA SER A 62 4.45 -0.68 -4.54
C SER A 62 2.96 -0.92 -4.80
N HIS A 63 2.10 -0.67 -3.83
CA HIS A 63 0.66 -0.83 -4.00
C HIS A 63 0.06 0.22 -4.94
N PHE A 64 0.72 1.37 -5.07
CA PHE A 64 0.18 2.48 -5.84
C PHE A 64 0.59 2.42 -7.32
N GLY A 65 1.67 1.72 -7.62
CA GLY A 65 2.10 1.46 -8.99
C GLY A 65 2.26 2.72 -9.84
N ALA A 66 1.83 2.64 -11.07
CA ALA A 66 1.95 3.73 -12.04
C ALA A 66 0.93 4.86 -11.85
N CYS A 67 0.13 4.80 -10.81
CA CYS A 67 -0.92 5.79 -10.53
C CYS A 67 -0.36 7.22 -10.41
N TRP A 68 0.89 7.33 -10.01
CA TRP A 68 1.58 8.59 -9.83
C TRP A 68 1.73 9.43 -11.09
N SER A 69 1.96 8.78 -12.22
CA SER A 69 2.42 9.43 -13.42
C SER A 69 1.32 9.78 -14.39
N ALA A 70 0.10 9.38 -14.13
CA ALA A 70 -0.98 9.47 -15.11
C ALA A 70 -2.02 10.57 -14.82
N GLY A 71 -1.75 11.47 -13.88
CA GLY A 71 -2.69 12.52 -13.53
C GLY A 71 -3.95 12.03 -12.82
N HIS A 72 -3.91 10.84 -12.29
CA HIS A 72 -5.01 10.25 -11.52
C HIS A 72 -5.08 10.85 -10.11
N HIS A 73 -6.13 10.53 -9.39
CA HIS A 73 -6.26 10.93 -8.00
C HIS A 73 -5.08 10.42 -7.18
N LEU A 74 -4.55 11.28 -6.32
CA LEU A 74 -3.43 10.91 -5.46
C LEU A 74 -3.86 9.80 -4.50
N PRO A 75 -2.99 8.78 -4.27
CA PRO A 75 -3.31 7.69 -3.36
C PRO A 75 -3.24 8.10 -1.89
N PHE A 76 -2.52 9.15 -1.57
CA PHE A 76 -2.46 9.69 -0.22
C PHE A 76 -2.23 11.19 -0.26
N THR A 77 -2.57 11.86 0.84
CA THR A 77 -2.44 13.32 0.94
C THR A 77 -1.29 13.74 1.84
N GLU A 78 -0.88 12.89 2.77
CA GLU A 78 0.18 13.19 3.73
C GLU A 78 1.06 11.98 3.89
N LEU A 79 2.36 12.22 4.09
CA LEU A 79 3.34 11.19 4.37
C LEU A 79 4.25 11.67 5.48
N GLU A 80 4.45 10.82 6.49
CA GLU A 80 5.34 11.12 7.62
C GLU A 80 6.27 9.94 7.85
N LYS A 81 7.53 10.24 8.17
CA LYS A 81 8.47 9.21 8.57
C LYS A 81 8.21 8.81 10.02
N CYS A 82 8.16 7.51 10.26
CA CYS A 82 8.01 6.95 11.61
C CYS A 82 9.41 6.65 12.17
N GLU A 83 9.62 7.05 13.39
CA GLU A 83 10.87 6.78 14.08
C GLU A 83 10.69 5.77 15.20
#